data_b5b8d734813ef7b555b5d980a41c0293
#
_entry.id   b5b8d734813ef7b555b5d980a41c0293
#
_cell.length_a   1.000
_cell.length_b   1.000
_cell.length_c   1.000
_cell.angle_alpha   90.00
_cell.angle_beta   90.00
_cell.angle_gamma   90.00
#
_symmetry.space_group_name_H-M   'P 1'
#
loop_
_entity.id
_entity.type
_entity.pdbx_description
1 polymer ?
#
loop_
_entity_poly.entity_id
_entity_poly.type
_entity_poly.pdbx_seq_one_letter_code
_entity_poly.pdbx_strand_id
1 'polypeptide(L)'
;MDHHLTDAPAGISDSAARSARDLRVVFSRLRRRLREVAADEDLTPSQESALTLVGKHGAATASALASAEGVRPQSMAATLAALDQHGLIRRSPDPEDGRRQLVTLTEAGRARIEDNRQVREEWLARAFEDRYTEQERRTILDALALLERLSEQ
;
A
#
# COMPACT_ATOMS: atom_id res chain seq x y z
N MET A 1 -17.54 13.40 34.07
CA MET A 1 -16.88 12.51 33.08
C MET A 1 -16.51 13.38 31.92
N ASP A 2 -15.27 13.89 31.94
CA ASP A 2 -14.77 14.84 30.96
C ASP A 2 -14.44 14.13 29.65
N HIS A 3 -15.24 14.40 28.62
CA HIS A 3 -14.85 14.11 27.23
C HIS A 3 -13.69 15.04 26.89
N HIS A 4 -12.47 14.50 26.85
CA HIS A 4 -11.35 15.14 26.17
C HIS A 4 -11.71 15.32 24.69
N LEU A 5 -12.36 16.45 24.40
CA LEU A 5 -12.36 17.04 23.08
C LEU A 5 -10.90 17.43 22.81
N THR A 6 -10.21 16.62 22.02
CA THR A 6 -8.86 16.95 21.55
C THR A 6 -9.00 18.22 20.71
N ASP A 7 -8.59 19.33 21.29
CA ASP A 7 -8.63 20.66 20.69
C ASP A 7 -7.89 20.63 19.33
N ALA A 8 -8.54 21.16 18.30
CA ALA A 8 -7.90 21.21 16.97
C ALA A 8 -6.66 22.12 17.04
N PRO A 9 -5.57 21.80 16.33
CA PRO A 9 -4.41 22.69 16.30
C PRO A 9 -4.79 24.10 15.87
N ALA A 10 -4.14 25.12 16.46
CA ALA A 10 -4.45 26.52 16.20
C ALA A 10 -4.43 26.83 14.68
N GLY A 11 -5.51 27.42 14.18
CA GLY A 11 -5.68 27.76 12.75
C GLY A 11 -6.31 26.68 11.88
N ILE A 12 -6.72 25.55 12.45
CA ILE A 12 -7.44 24.48 11.72
C ILE A 12 -8.90 24.47 12.15
N SER A 13 -9.83 24.44 11.19
CA SER A 13 -11.26 24.33 11.48
C SER A 13 -11.63 22.95 12.04
N ASP A 14 -12.68 22.87 12.85
CA ASP A 14 -13.18 21.62 13.43
C ASP A 14 -13.56 20.60 12.36
N SER A 15 -14.13 21.06 11.24
CA SER A 15 -14.48 20.19 10.11
C SER A 15 -13.24 19.58 9.45
N ALA A 16 -12.17 20.35 9.28
CA ALA A 16 -10.90 19.85 8.73
C ALA A 16 -10.24 18.83 9.67
N ALA A 17 -10.19 19.13 10.96
CA ALA A 17 -9.65 18.23 11.97
C ALA A 17 -10.45 16.92 12.06
N ARG A 18 -11.79 17.00 11.98
CA ARG A 18 -12.67 15.83 11.95
C ARG A 18 -12.45 15.00 10.69
N SER A 19 -12.42 15.63 9.51
CA SER A 19 -12.19 14.95 8.24
C SER A 19 -10.85 14.18 8.24
N ALA A 20 -9.80 14.79 8.78
CA ALA A 20 -8.49 14.14 8.88
C ALA A 20 -8.52 12.90 9.80
N ARG A 21 -9.18 12.99 10.95
CA ARG A 21 -9.33 11.85 11.88
C ARG A 21 -10.14 10.71 11.26
N ASP A 22 -11.29 11.04 10.70
CA ASP A 22 -12.23 10.06 10.16
C ASP A 22 -11.62 9.37 8.93
N LEU A 23 -10.98 10.12 8.02
CA LEU A 23 -10.27 9.59 6.87
C LEU A 23 -9.18 8.59 7.30
N ARG A 24 -8.35 8.97 8.27
CA ARG A 24 -7.28 8.09 8.77
C ARG A 24 -7.82 6.77 9.32
N VAL A 25 -8.92 6.81 10.07
CA VAL A 25 -9.54 5.62 10.65
C VAL A 25 -10.14 4.73 9.56
N VAL A 26 -10.93 5.31 8.66
CA VAL A 26 -11.56 4.57 7.56
C VAL A 26 -10.52 3.97 6.63
N PHE A 27 -9.51 4.75 6.25
CA PHE A 27 -8.41 4.30 5.40
C PHE A 27 -7.65 3.11 6.02
N SER A 28 -7.32 3.18 7.31
CA SER A 28 -6.63 2.10 8.00
C SER A 28 -7.45 0.80 8.04
N ARG A 29 -8.75 0.91 8.29
CA ARG A 29 -9.67 -0.25 8.30
C ARG A 29 -9.81 -0.87 6.91
N LEU A 30 -10.03 -0.03 5.90
CA LEU A 30 -10.19 -0.47 4.51
C LEU A 30 -8.89 -1.12 3.99
N ARG A 31 -7.74 -0.51 4.24
CA ARG A 31 -6.43 -1.07 3.87
C ARG A 31 -6.21 -2.46 4.49
N ARG A 32 -6.57 -2.63 5.78
CA ARG A 32 -6.50 -3.95 6.43
C ARG A 32 -7.39 -4.96 5.71
N ARG A 33 -8.65 -4.58 5.44
CA ARG A 33 -9.60 -5.47 4.77
C ARG A 33 -9.13 -5.87 3.37
N LEU A 34 -8.62 -4.94 2.60
CA LEU A 34 -8.10 -5.21 1.25
C LEU A 34 -6.88 -6.15 1.27
N ARG A 35 -6.05 -6.08 2.31
CA ARG A 35 -4.97 -7.06 2.50
C ARG A 35 -5.49 -8.46 2.78
N GLU A 36 -6.50 -8.58 3.64
CA GLU A 36 -7.14 -9.87 3.96
C GLU A 36 -7.78 -10.52 2.72
N VAL A 37 -8.41 -9.71 1.87
CA VAL A 37 -9.08 -10.18 0.63
C VAL A 37 -8.10 -10.75 -0.39
N ALA A 38 -6.94 -10.15 -0.52
CA ALA A 38 -5.89 -10.59 -1.45
C ALA A 38 -4.77 -11.38 -0.75
N ALA A 39 -4.98 -11.78 0.51
CA ALA A 39 -4.01 -12.60 1.22
C ALA A 39 -3.92 -13.96 0.55
N ASP A 40 -2.73 -14.30 0.12
CA ASP A 40 -2.37 -15.62 -0.36
C ASP A 40 -1.60 -16.34 0.77
N GLU A 41 -1.82 -17.64 0.90
CA GLU A 41 -1.17 -18.44 1.95
C GLU A 41 0.35 -18.55 1.73
N ASP A 42 0.82 -18.27 0.51
CA ASP A 42 2.22 -18.44 0.12
C ASP A 42 3.14 -17.30 0.57
N LEU A 43 2.63 -16.08 0.77
CA LEU A 43 3.42 -14.91 1.16
C LEU A 43 2.95 -14.31 2.47
N THR A 44 3.92 -13.93 3.30
CA THR A 44 3.62 -13.16 4.51
C THR A 44 3.24 -11.71 4.17
N PRO A 45 2.54 -10.97 5.06
CA PRO A 45 2.23 -9.56 4.84
C PRO A 45 3.47 -8.68 4.56
N SER A 46 4.60 -8.98 5.18
CA SER A 46 5.87 -8.27 4.94
C SER A 46 6.44 -8.55 3.54
N GLN A 47 6.30 -9.78 3.06
CA GLN A 47 6.71 -10.16 1.70
C GLN A 47 5.82 -9.50 0.65
N GLU A 48 4.51 -9.47 0.85
CA GLU A 48 3.55 -8.76 -0.01
C GLU A 48 3.85 -7.25 -0.09
N SER A 49 4.13 -6.63 1.07
CA SER A 49 4.49 -5.22 1.14
C SER A 49 5.80 -4.93 0.39
N ALA A 50 6.83 -5.74 0.60
CA ALA A 50 8.12 -5.60 -0.05
C ALA A 50 8.01 -5.83 -1.58
N LEU A 51 7.23 -6.82 -2.03
CA LEU A 51 6.99 -7.07 -3.46
C LEU A 51 6.35 -5.86 -4.14
N THR A 52 5.32 -5.28 -3.51
CA THR A 52 4.67 -4.06 -3.99
C THR A 52 5.64 -2.88 -4.04
N LEU A 53 6.51 -2.75 -3.04
CA LEU A 53 7.51 -1.70 -2.97
C LEU A 53 8.55 -1.82 -4.09
N VAL A 54 9.03 -3.02 -4.37
CA VAL A 54 9.92 -3.31 -5.52
C VAL A 54 9.25 -2.88 -6.83
N GLY A 55 7.97 -3.19 -7.00
CA GLY A 55 7.19 -2.76 -8.17
C GLY A 55 7.11 -1.25 -8.35
N LYS A 56 6.96 -0.51 -7.25
CA LYS A 56 6.89 0.97 -7.28
C LYS A 56 8.23 1.62 -7.59
N HIS A 57 9.32 1.09 -7.07
CA HIS A 57 10.66 1.67 -7.23
C HIS A 57 11.36 1.23 -8.52
N GLY A 58 10.88 0.18 -9.18
CA GLY A 58 11.59 -0.42 -10.31
C GLY A 58 12.88 -1.09 -9.84
N ALA A 59 14.03 -0.66 -10.35
CA ALA A 59 15.33 -1.17 -9.90
C ALA A 59 15.81 -0.40 -8.66
N ALA A 60 15.94 -1.08 -7.53
CA ALA A 60 16.33 -0.48 -6.26
C ALA A 60 17.26 -1.40 -5.45
N THR A 61 18.11 -0.81 -4.61
CA THR A 61 18.95 -1.57 -3.67
C THR A 61 18.13 -2.01 -2.44
N ALA A 62 18.55 -3.09 -1.79
CA ALA A 62 17.91 -3.55 -0.55
C ALA A 62 17.92 -2.46 0.54
N SER A 63 18.98 -1.64 0.62
CA SER A 63 19.05 -0.53 1.57
C SER A 63 18.02 0.56 1.28
N ALA A 64 17.83 0.92 -0.01
CA ALA A 64 16.80 1.89 -0.40
C ALA A 64 15.40 1.39 -0.09
N LEU A 65 15.13 0.12 -0.35
CA LEU A 65 13.86 -0.52 -0.02
C LEU A 65 13.62 -0.59 1.49
N ALA A 66 14.64 -0.91 2.28
CA ALA A 66 14.56 -0.92 3.74
C ALA A 66 14.23 0.47 4.30
N SER A 67 14.88 1.52 3.77
CA SER A 67 14.62 2.91 4.16
C SER A 67 13.20 3.35 3.79
N ALA A 68 12.73 3.01 2.61
CA ALA A 68 11.38 3.36 2.12
C ALA A 68 10.28 2.68 2.94
N GLU A 69 10.50 1.43 3.38
CA GLU A 69 9.54 0.68 4.21
C GLU A 69 9.67 1.01 5.72
N GLY A 70 10.76 1.68 6.12
CA GLY A 70 11.01 1.97 7.53
C GLY A 70 11.39 0.75 8.35
N VAL A 71 12.02 -0.26 7.73
CA VAL A 71 12.46 -1.49 8.39
C VAL A 71 13.99 -1.58 8.45
N ARG A 72 14.48 -2.47 9.31
CA ARG A 72 15.93 -2.74 9.41
C ARG A 72 16.44 -3.40 8.12
N PRO A 73 17.68 -3.08 7.67
CA PRO A 73 18.26 -3.69 6.48
C PRO A 73 18.29 -5.22 6.49
N GLN A 74 18.56 -5.83 7.65
CA GLN A 74 18.55 -7.29 7.82
C GLN A 74 17.15 -7.90 7.62
N SER A 75 16.12 -7.23 8.10
CA SER A 75 14.73 -7.68 7.91
C SER A 75 14.34 -7.61 6.42
N MET A 76 14.69 -6.51 5.75
CA MET A 76 14.46 -6.38 4.32
C MET A 76 15.24 -7.44 3.53
N ALA A 77 16.51 -7.68 3.87
CA ALA A 77 17.33 -8.71 3.20
C ALA A 77 16.71 -10.10 3.31
N ALA A 78 16.19 -10.48 4.48
CA ALA A 78 15.50 -11.77 4.69
C ALA A 78 14.19 -11.84 3.87
N THR A 79 13.41 -10.77 3.85
CA THR A 79 12.17 -10.68 3.07
C THR A 79 12.45 -10.81 1.56
N LEU A 80 13.48 -10.11 1.06
CA LEU A 80 13.87 -10.19 -0.35
C LEU A 80 14.44 -11.57 -0.71
N ALA A 81 15.16 -12.24 0.21
CA ALA A 81 15.64 -13.60 -0.02
C ALA A 81 14.46 -14.58 -0.19
N ALA A 82 13.42 -14.45 0.61
CA ALA A 82 12.21 -15.27 0.45
C ALA A 82 11.49 -14.99 -0.88
N LEU A 83 11.35 -13.72 -1.28
CA LEU A 83 10.76 -13.36 -2.58
C LEU A 83 11.57 -13.87 -3.78
N ASP A 84 12.89 -13.91 -3.65
CA ASP A 84 13.80 -14.51 -4.65
C ASP A 84 13.60 -16.02 -4.76
N GLN A 85 13.47 -16.73 -3.64
CA GLN A 85 13.15 -18.15 -3.59
C GLN A 85 11.80 -18.47 -4.23
N HIS A 86 10.81 -17.60 -4.10
CA HIS A 86 9.51 -17.70 -4.78
C HIS A 86 9.58 -17.31 -6.28
N GLY A 87 10.72 -16.87 -6.78
CA GLY A 87 10.89 -16.45 -8.16
C GLY A 87 10.16 -15.16 -8.54
N LEU A 88 9.80 -14.32 -7.56
CA LEU A 88 9.02 -13.10 -7.77
C LEU A 88 9.90 -11.88 -8.00
N ILE A 89 11.15 -11.93 -7.56
CA ILE A 89 12.18 -10.91 -7.80
C ILE A 89 13.44 -11.55 -8.36
N ARG A 90 14.31 -10.71 -8.90
CA ARG A 90 15.67 -11.08 -9.28
C ARG A 90 16.64 -10.00 -8.83
N ARG A 91 17.89 -10.40 -8.64
CA ARG A 91 18.99 -9.52 -8.30
C ARG A 91 19.95 -9.43 -9.48
N SER A 92 20.46 -8.25 -9.76
CA SER A 92 21.46 -8.02 -10.79
C SER A 92 22.46 -6.97 -10.32
N PRO A 93 23.74 -7.01 -10.76
CA PRO A 93 24.67 -5.94 -10.47
C PRO A 93 24.18 -4.60 -10.98
N ASP A 94 24.43 -3.54 -10.21
CA ASP A 94 24.16 -2.18 -10.66
C ASP A 94 25.12 -1.83 -11.81
N PRO A 95 24.62 -1.37 -12.98
CA PRO A 95 25.46 -0.97 -14.10
C PRO A 95 26.46 0.17 -13.78
N GLU A 96 26.10 1.04 -12.82
CA GLU A 96 26.92 2.18 -12.42
C GLU A 96 27.90 1.84 -11.30
N ASP A 97 27.56 0.90 -10.43
CA ASP A 97 28.39 0.42 -9.34
C ASP A 97 28.20 -1.09 -9.12
N GLY A 98 29.07 -1.88 -9.72
CA GLY A 98 29.01 -3.35 -9.66
C GLY A 98 29.11 -3.95 -8.24
N ARG A 99 29.41 -3.14 -7.21
CA ARG A 99 29.36 -3.55 -5.80
C ARG A 99 27.93 -3.56 -5.23
N ARG A 100 27.00 -2.89 -5.91
CA ARG A 100 25.59 -2.85 -5.54
C ARG A 100 24.82 -3.93 -6.28
N GLN A 101 23.82 -4.47 -5.59
CA GLN A 101 22.83 -5.36 -6.20
C GLN A 101 21.50 -4.62 -6.32
N LEU A 102 20.96 -4.56 -7.52
CA LEU A 102 19.63 -4.06 -7.80
C LEU A 102 18.63 -5.19 -7.73
N VAL A 103 17.50 -4.92 -7.10
CA VAL A 103 16.34 -5.80 -7.01
C VAL A 103 15.28 -5.31 -7.98
N THR A 104 14.77 -6.22 -8.82
CA THR A 104 13.69 -5.95 -9.77
C THR A 104 12.65 -7.06 -9.73
N LEU A 105 11.43 -6.78 -10.18
CA LEU A 105 10.41 -7.81 -10.36
C LEU A 105 10.77 -8.75 -11.52
N THR A 106 10.45 -10.02 -11.33
CA THR A 106 10.32 -10.96 -12.46
C THR A 106 8.97 -10.78 -13.14
N GLU A 107 8.72 -11.47 -14.25
CA GLU A 107 7.40 -11.54 -14.87
C GLU A 107 6.36 -12.11 -13.90
N ALA A 108 6.72 -13.18 -13.18
CA ALA A 108 5.88 -13.77 -12.14
C ALA A 108 5.56 -12.76 -11.00
N GLY A 109 6.54 -11.96 -10.59
CA GLY A 109 6.34 -10.91 -9.59
C GLY A 109 5.37 -9.83 -10.06
N ARG A 110 5.46 -9.41 -11.31
CA ARG A 110 4.51 -8.45 -11.91
C ARG A 110 3.10 -9.03 -12.00
N ALA A 111 2.99 -10.26 -12.48
CA ALA A 111 1.70 -10.96 -12.57
C ALA A 111 1.05 -11.08 -11.17
N ARG A 112 1.82 -11.44 -10.15
CA ARG A 112 1.33 -11.54 -8.78
C ARG A 112 0.76 -10.21 -8.24
N ILE A 113 1.45 -9.10 -8.48
CA ILE A 113 0.95 -7.76 -8.07
C ILE A 113 -0.36 -7.44 -8.79
N GLU A 114 -0.44 -7.74 -10.09
CA GLU A 114 -1.61 -7.47 -10.90
C GLU A 114 -2.81 -8.32 -10.48
N ASP A 115 -2.62 -9.61 -10.24
CA ASP A 115 -3.66 -10.51 -9.75
C ASP A 115 -4.21 -10.04 -8.40
N ASN A 116 -3.34 -9.65 -7.47
CA ASN A 116 -3.74 -9.11 -6.17
C ASN A 116 -4.52 -7.80 -6.31
N ARG A 117 -4.13 -6.94 -7.27
CA ARG A 117 -4.86 -5.70 -7.58
C ARG A 117 -6.26 -6.02 -8.09
N GLN A 118 -6.37 -6.93 -9.04
CA GLN A 118 -7.64 -7.32 -9.64
C GLN A 118 -8.60 -7.92 -8.59
N VAL A 119 -8.12 -8.81 -7.74
CA VAL A 119 -8.93 -9.41 -6.65
C VAL A 119 -9.49 -8.33 -5.71
N ARG A 120 -8.68 -7.32 -5.36
CA ARG A 120 -9.13 -6.20 -4.51
C ARG A 120 -10.16 -5.32 -5.22
N GLU A 121 -9.95 -5.02 -6.50
CA GLU A 121 -10.89 -4.22 -7.30
C GLU A 121 -12.24 -4.92 -7.48
N GLU A 122 -12.23 -6.22 -7.78
CA GLU A 122 -13.46 -7.01 -7.89
C GLU A 122 -14.22 -7.07 -6.56
N TRP A 123 -13.53 -7.28 -5.45
CA TRP A 123 -14.16 -7.28 -4.14
C TRP A 123 -14.79 -5.92 -3.80
N LEU A 124 -14.08 -4.81 -4.08
CA LEU A 124 -14.62 -3.46 -3.89
C LEU A 124 -15.84 -3.20 -4.77
N ALA A 125 -15.75 -3.57 -6.06
CA ALA A 125 -16.87 -3.38 -6.99
C ALA A 125 -18.13 -4.12 -6.52
N ARG A 126 -17.99 -5.38 -6.10
CA ARG A 126 -19.09 -6.15 -5.53
C ARG A 126 -19.63 -5.54 -4.24
N ALA A 127 -18.74 -5.10 -3.34
CA ALA A 127 -19.14 -4.45 -2.10
C ALA A 127 -19.90 -3.15 -2.35
N PHE A 128 -19.50 -2.36 -3.35
CA PHE A 128 -20.21 -1.15 -3.74
C PHE A 128 -21.58 -1.45 -4.37
N GLU A 129 -21.67 -2.49 -5.20
CA GLU A 129 -22.94 -2.90 -5.79
C GLU A 129 -23.93 -3.38 -4.74
N ASP A 130 -23.47 -4.23 -3.82
CA ASP A 130 -24.34 -4.92 -2.85
C ASP A 130 -24.79 -4.02 -1.68
N ARG A 131 -24.01 -2.99 -1.32
CA ARG A 131 -24.22 -2.24 -0.07
C ARG A 131 -24.61 -0.79 -0.25
N TYR A 132 -24.49 -0.24 -1.45
CA TYR A 132 -24.70 1.19 -1.71
C TYR A 132 -25.68 1.40 -2.84
N THR A 133 -26.54 2.39 -2.68
CA THR A 133 -27.39 2.91 -3.75
C THR A 133 -26.55 3.64 -4.80
N GLU A 134 -27.11 3.84 -5.98
CA GLU A 134 -26.45 4.62 -7.05
C GLU A 134 -26.11 6.04 -6.58
N GLN A 135 -26.98 6.68 -5.80
CA GLN A 135 -26.72 8.01 -5.25
C GLN A 135 -25.54 8.03 -4.28
N GLU A 136 -25.42 7.02 -3.42
CA GLU A 136 -24.29 6.89 -2.50
C GLU A 136 -22.99 6.60 -3.24
N ARG A 137 -23.01 5.77 -4.30
CA ARG A 137 -21.85 5.54 -5.15
C ARG A 137 -21.34 6.81 -5.81
N ARG A 138 -22.25 7.68 -6.29
CA ARG A 138 -21.88 9.02 -6.83
C ARG A 138 -21.24 9.90 -5.77
N THR A 139 -21.79 9.93 -4.56
CA THR A 139 -21.21 10.67 -3.44
C THR A 139 -19.80 10.18 -3.11
N ILE A 140 -19.57 8.87 -3.15
CA ILE A 140 -18.24 8.28 -2.94
C ILE A 140 -17.27 8.70 -4.06
N LEU A 141 -17.70 8.68 -5.33
CA LEU A 141 -16.88 9.13 -6.46
C LEU A 141 -16.48 10.60 -6.33
N ASP A 142 -17.42 11.46 -5.95
CA ASP A 142 -17.15 12.88 -5.71
C ASP A 142 -16.15 13.08 -4.56
N ALA A 143 -16.32 12.32 -3.47
CA ALA A 143 -15.40 12.36 -2.33
C ALA A 143 -14.00 11.89 -2.71
N LEU A 144 -13.87 10.83 -3.51
CA LEU A 144 -12.58 10.32 -3.99
C LEU A 144 -11.85 11.36 -4.86
N ALA A 145 -12.58 12.04 -5.77
CA ALA A 145 -12.01 13.11 -6.59
C ALA A 145 -11.49 14.29 -5.74
N LEU A 146 -12.17 14.62 -4.63
CA LEU A 146 -11.68 15.64 -3.69
C LEU A 146 -10.44 15.16 -2.91
N LEU A 147 -10.40 13.89 -2.50
CA LEU A 147 -9.27 13.32 -1.77
C LEU A 147 -8.02 13.16 -2.64
N GLU A 148 -8.17 12.94 -3.94
CA GLU A 148 -7.05 12.85 -4.87
C GLU A 148 -6.19 14.12 -4.88
N ARG A 149 -6.80 15.28 -4.66
CA ARG A 149 -6.09 16.58 -4.53
C ARG A 149 -5.06 16.61 -3.38
N LEU A 150 -5.17 15.73 -2.39
CA LEU A 150 -4.18 15.62 -1.32
C LEU A 150 -2.89 14.91 -1.78
N SER A 151 -2.93 14.16 -2.86
CA SER A 151 -1.79 13.42 -3.40
C SER A 151 -1.01 14.19 -4.48
N GLU A 152 -1.53 15.33 -4.95
CA GLU A 152 -0.95 16.14 -6.02
C GLU A 152 0.10 17.16 -5.55
N GLN A 153 0.60 17.07 -4.28
CA GLN A 153 1.62 17.97 -3.72
C GLN A 153 3.03 17.41 -3.83
#